data_7ba87ff5d45ee3320530f0ae32ea41c2
#
_entry.id   7ba87ff5d45ee3320530f0ae32ea41c2
#
_cell.length_a   1.000
_cell.length_b   1.000
_cell.length_c   1.000
_cell.angle_alpha   90.00
_cell.angle_beta   90.00
_cell.angle_gamma   90.00
#
_symmetry.space_group_name_H-M   'P 1'
#
loop_
_entity.id
_entity.type
_entity.pdbx_description
1 polymer ?
#
loop_
_entity_poly.entity_id
_entity_poly.type
_entity_poly.pdbx_seq_one_letter_code
_entity_poly.pdbx_strand_id
1 'polypeptide(L)'
;LEPRLLVAAGMEPDTGLTRPDSLFAAGNAAEIAAGFVAAGSPLDVADLTALLDTLFVGATEYAVPVSDLPVLFSELKARGLKLGIASSDNELAIRRTAERFGISDHLDFVAGYDSGFGTKPESGMVLGFCAATGLDPRQVAMVGDNNHDLRMGENAGAGLRIGVLTGTGSRDTLAAAADFCLDDVAALAAMLREIVPA
;
A
#
# COMPACT_ATOMS: atom_id res chain seq x y z
N LEU A 1 -18.38 8.49 -13.22
CA LEU A 1 -18.62 7.04 -13.18
C LEU A 1 -20.08 6.78 -12.83
N GLU A 2 -20.71 5.78 -13.48
CA GLU A 2 -22.07 5.39 -13.14
C GLU A 2 -22.12 4.84 -11.70
N PRO A 3 -23.15 5.19 -10.89
CA PRO A 3 -23.24 4.78 -9.49
C PRO A 3 -23.07 3.27 -9.27
N ARG A 4 -23.57 2.43 -10.20
CA ARG A 4 -23.43 0.98 -10.13
C ARG A 4 -21.96 0.49 -10.15
N LEU A 5 -21.08 1.18 -10.90
CA LEU A 5 -19.66 0.85 -10.98
C LEU A 5 -18.95 1.23 -9.68
N LEU A 6 -19.30 2.38 -9.09
CA LEU A 6 -18.78 2.80 -7.79
C LEU A 6 -19.13 1.79 -6.70
N VAL A 7 -20.43 1.36 -6.66
CA VAL A 7 -20.88 0.34 -5.70
C VAL A 7 -20.16 -0.99 -5.90
N ALA A 8 -19.95 -1.42 -7.16
CA ALA A 8 -19.23 -2.66 -7.48
C ALA A 8 -17.77 -2.63 -7.01
N ALA A 9 -17.11 -1.46 -7.07
CA ALA A 9 -15.77 -1.26 -6.56
C ALA A 9 -15.70 -0.99 -5.04
N GLY A 10 -16.85 -0.86 -4.38
CA GLY A 10 -16.94 -0.70 -2.94
C GLY A 10 -16.99 0.73 -2.43
N MET A 11 -17.37 1.69 -3.28
CA MET A 11 -17.60 3.08 -2.88
C MET A 11 -19.10 3.35 -2.74
N GLU A 12 -19.46 4.10 -1.72
CA GLU A 12 -20.81 4.63 -1.56
C GLU A 12 -20.99 5.87 -2.42
N PRO A 13 -21.90 5.87 -3.44
CA PRO A 13 -22.00 6.98 -4.38
C PRO A 13 -22.39 8.33 -3.75
N ASP A 14 -23.19 8.31 -2.68
CA ASP A 14 -23.72 9.50 -2.03
C ASP A 14 -22.69 10.17 -1.10
N THR A 15 -21.82 9.39 -0.46
CA THR A 15 -20.86 9.86 0.54
C THR A 15 -19.43 9.89 0.03
N GLY A 16 -19.12 9.12 -1.02
CA GLY A 16 -17.76 8.88 -1.50
C GLY A 16 -16.92 7.99 -0.58
N LEU A 17 -17.51 7.42 0.47
CA LEU A 17 -16.81 6.54 1.41
C LEU A 17 -16.48 5.21 0.75
N THR A 18 -15.24 4.77 0.93
CA THR A 18 -14.75 3.46 0.46
C THR A 18 -14.87 2.43 1.57
N ARG A 19 -15.49 1.29 1.26
CA ARG A 19 -15.62 0.18 2.20
C ARG A 19 -14.27 -0.52 2.40
N PRO A 20 -13.89 -0.86 3.64
CA PRO A 20 -12.70 -1.68 3.90
C PRO A 20 -12.70 -2.97 3.09
N ASP A 21 -11.52 -3.46 2.73
CA ASP A 21 -11.30 -4.69 1.94
C ASP A 21 -12.02 -4.73 0.57
N SER A 22 -12.54 -3.60 0.08
CA SER A 22 -13.16 -3.49 -1.25
C SER A 22 -12.10 -3.29 -2.35
N LEU A 23 -12.54 -3.37 -3.61
CA LEU A 23 -11.64 -3.14 -4.76
C LEU A 23 -10.97 -1.76 -4.71
N PHE A 24 -11.70 -0.69 -4.34
CA PHE A 24 -11.09 0.63 -4.20
C PHE A 24 -10.20 0.77 -2.97
N ALA A 25 -10.39 -0.07 -1.94
CA ALA A 25 -9.56 -0.02 -0.74
C ALA A 25 -8.26 -0.82 -0.87
N ALA A 26 -8.26 -1.89 -1.66
CA ALA A 26 -7.18 -2.88 -1.64
C ALA A 26 -6.78 -3.41 -3.03
N GLY A 27 -7.66 -3.29 -4.03
CA GLY A 27 -7.43 -3.81 -5.38
C GLY A 27 -6.48 -2.95 -6.20
N ASN A 28 -5.91 -3.55 -7.23
CA ASN A 28 -5.14 -2.85 -8.27
C ASN A 28 -6.04 -2.44 -9.45
N ALA A 29 -5.49 -1.68 -10.39
CA ALA A 29 -6.24 -1.18 -11.55
C ALA A 29 -6.89 -2.31 -12.38
N ALA A 30 -6.22 -3.46 -12.55
CA ALA A 30 -6.76 -4.58 -13.32
C ALA A 30 -7.93 -5.26 -12.59
N GLU A 31 -7.86 -5.41 -11.27
CA GLU A 31 -8.94 -5.96 -10.45
C GLU A 31 -10.16 -5.04 -10.42
N ILE A 32 -9.94 -3.72 -10.30
CA ILE A 32 -11.00 -2.71 -10.37
C ILE A 32 -11.66 -2.75 -11.76
N ALA A 33 -10.85 -2.80 -12.83
CA ALA A 33 -11.33 -2.91 -14.20
C ALA A 33 -12.20 -4.17 -14.41
N ALA A 34 -11.74 -5.32 -13.91
CA ALA A 34 -12.50 -6.56 -13.97
C ALA A 34 -13.85 -6.45 -13.21
N GLY A 35 -13.84 -5.81 -12.04
CA GLY A 35 -15.06 -5.50 -11.28
C GLY A 35 -16.03 -4.61 -12.05
N PHE A 36 -15.54 -3.60 -12.75
CA PHE A 36 -16.36 -2.73 -13.60
C PHE A 36 -16.96 -3.46 -14.79
N VAL A 37 -16.19 -4.31 -15.45
CA VAL A 37 -16.71 -5.16 -16.55
C VAL A 37 -17.80 -6.09 -16.04
N ALA A 38 -17.59 -6.74 -14.90
CA ALA A 38 -18.60 -7.60 -14.28
C ALA A 38 -19.89 -6.83 -13.90
N ALA A 39 -19.76 -5.54 -13.55
CA ALA A 39 -20.89 -4.64 -13.26
C ALA A 39 -21.51 -4.03 -14.54
N GLY A 40 -21.09 -4.45 -15.74
CA GLY A 40 -21.67 -4.05 -17.02
C GLY A 40 -21.04 -2.81 -17.66
N SER A 41 -19.75 -2.53 -17.41
CA SER A 41 -19.01 -1.55 -18.20
C SER A 41 -18.98 -1.96 -19.69
N PRO A 42 -19.12 -1.01 -20.62
CA PRO A 42 -19.02 -1.31 -22.05
C PRO A 42 -17.57 -1.47 -22.55
N LEU A 43 -16.58 -1.04 -21.76
CA LEU A 43 -15.15 -1.18 -22.07
C LEU A 43 -14.66 -2.55 -21.60
N ASP A 44 -13.64 -3.08 -22.25
CA ASP A 44 -12.98 -4.31 -21.79
C ASP A 44 -12.00 -4.05 -20.63
N VAL A 45 -11.49 -5.13 -20.04
CA VAL A 45 -10.58 -5.03 -18.87
C VAL A 45 -9.28 -4.32 -19.22
N ALA A 46 -8.71 -4.55 -20.42
CA ALA A 46 -7.42 -3.99 -20.79
C ALA A 46 -7.51 -2.47 -20.98
N ASP A 47 -8.55 -2.01 -21.71
CA ASP A 47 -8.80 -0.57 -21.91
C ASP A 47 -9.08 0.15 -20.59
N LEU A 48 -9.90 -0.47 -19.72
CA LEU A 48 -10.20 0.08 -18.40
C LEU A 48 -8.96 0.14 -17.50
N THR A 49 -8.12 -0.89 -17.51
CA THR A 49 -6.88 -0.90 -16.74
C THR A 49 -5.98 0.24 -17.16
N ALA A 50 -5.74 0.41 -18.45
CA ALA A 50 -4.91 1.50 -18.98
C ALA A 50 -5.48 2.89 -18.64
N LEU A 51 -6.81 3.05 -18.69
CA LEU A 51 -7.48 4.28 -18.27
C LEU A 51 -7.31 4.55 -16.78
N LEU A 52 -7.53 3.54 -15.93
CA LEU A 52 -7.39 3.65 -14.47
C LEU A 52 -5.94 3.97 -14.08
N ASP A 53 -4.95 3.31 -14.69
CA ASP A 53 -3.54 3.62 -14.46
C ASP A 53 -3.21 5.08 -14.78
N THR A 54 -3.71 5.57 -15.91
CA THR A 54 -3.54 6.99 -16.29
C THR A 54 -4.19 7.93 -15.27
N LEU A 55 -5.39 7.61 -14.81
CA LEU A 55 -6.12 8.41 -13.82
C LEU A 55 -5.42 8.39 -12.45
N PHE A 56 -4.94 7.23 -12.01
CA PHE A 56 -4.23 7.10 -10.73
C PHE A 56 -2.90 7.84 -10.74
N VAL A 57 -2.15 7.77 -11.84
CA VAL A 57 -0.95 8.60 -12.03
C VAL A 57 -1.27 10.09 -11.98
N GLY A 58 -2.36 10.54 -12.62
CA GLY A 58 -2.82 11.94 -12.54
C GLY A 58 -3.27 12.35 -11.14
N ALA A 59 -3.93 11.43 -10.41
CA ALA A 59 -4.45 11.68 -9.07
C ALA A 59 -3.34 11.90 -8.01
N THR A 60 -2.09 11.50 -8.29
CA THR A 60 -0.95 11.76 -7.38
C THR A 60 -0.77 13.24 -7.06
N GLU A 61 -1.20 14.15 -7.95
CA GLU A 61 -1.16 15.59 -7.72
C GLU A 61 -2.05 16.05 -6.56
N TYR A 62 -3.08 15.28 -6.23
CA TYR A 62 -4.04 15.58 -5.17
C TYR A 62 -3.76 14.79 -3.88
N ALA A 63 -2.77 13.91 -3.88
CA ALA A 63 -2.42 13.14 -2.69
C ALA A 63 -2.00 14.05 -1.54
N VAL A 64 -2.43 13.72 -0.33
CA VAL A 64 -2.10 14.44 0.91
C VAL A 64 -1.32 13.48 1.80
N PRO A 65 -0.12 13.87 2.28
CA PRO A 65 0.65 13.01 3.17
C PRO A 65 -0.06 12.89 4.53
N VAL A 66 -0.04 11.69 5.11
CA VAL A 66 -0.65 11.41 6.43
C VAL A 66 0.18 11.92 7.60
N SER A 67 1.45 12.26 7.36
CA SER A 67 2.38 12.79 8.36
C SER A 67 3.53 13.52 7.65
N ASP A 68 4.49 14.06 8.41
CA ASP A 68 5.76 14.58 7.85
C ASP A 68 6.66 13.42 7.41
N LEU A 69 6.39 12.92 6.18
CA LEU A 69 7.08 11.76 5.63
C LEU A 69 8.60 11.97 5.47
N PRO A 70 9.11 13.12 4.98
CA PRO A 70 10.56 13.37 4.91
C PRO A 70 11.25 13.22 6.26
N VAL A 71 10.67 13.76 7.33
CA VAL A 71 11.21 13.64 8.70
C VAL A 71 11.20 12.17 9.15
N LEU A 72 10.06 11.47 9.00
CA LEU A 72 9.93 10.07 9.38
C LEU A 72 10.95 9.19 8.63
N PHE A 73 11.02 9.32 7.29
CA PHE A 73 11.92 8.49 6.47
C PHE A 73 13.39 8.79 6.77
N SER A 74 13.75 10.06 6.98
CA SER A 74 15.10 10.46 7.40
C SER A 74 15.48 9.84 8.74
N GLU A 75 14.57 9.87 9.73
CA GLU A 75 14.80 9.25 11.04
C GLU A 75 15.01 7.74 10.94
N LEU A 76 14.19 7.05 10.15
CA LEU A 76 14.34 5.61 9.92
C LEU A 76 15.67 5.28 9.21
N LYS A 77 16.05 6.05 8.19
CA LYS A 77 17.34 5.89 7.50
C LYS A 77 18.53 6.16 8.41
N ALA A 78 18.45 7.16 9.30
CA ALA A 78 19.50 7.47 10.28
C ALA A 78 19.78 6.30 11.25
N ARG A 79 18.80 5.41 11.43
CA ARG A 79 18.92 4.15 12.18
C ARG A 79 19.48 2.99 11.37
N GLY A 80 19.89 3.21 10.13
CA GLY A 80 20.42 2.17 9.23
C GLY A 80 19.36 1.27 8.62
N LEU A 81 18.06 1.61 8.74
CA LEU A 81 17.00 0.80 8.17
C LEU A 81 16.96 0.93 6.63
N LYS A 82 16.60 -0.17 5.97
CA LYS A 82 16.25 -0.20 4.55
C LYS A 82 14.75 0.06 4.41
N LEU A 83 14.39 0.92 3.45
CA LEU A 83 13.01 1.35 3.27
C LEU A 83 12.50 0.97 1.87
N GLY A 84 11.30 0.40 1.81
CA GLY A 84 10.65 0.04 0.56
C GLY A 84 9.17 0.38 0.57
N ILE A 85 8.62 0.58 -0.62
CA ILE A 85 7.18 0.73 -0.83
C ILE A 85 6.70 -0.44 -1.69
N ALA A 86 5.64 -1.10 -1.22
CA ALA A 86 4.87 -2.09 -1.94
C ALA A 86 3.40 -1.61 -2.01
N SER A 87 2.85 -1.42 -3.20
CA SER A 87 1.50 -0.88 -3.39
C SER A 87 0.69 -1.66 -4.42
N SER A 88 -0.64 -1.58 -4.29
CA SER A 88 -1.58 -1.99 -5.34
C SER A 88 -1.68 -0.97 -6.48
N ASP A 89 -1.07 0.21 -6.35
CA ASP A 89 -0.90 1.16 -7.45
C ASP A 89 0.15 0.68 -8.45
N ASN A 90 0.16 1.28 -9.65
CA ASN A 90 1.27 1.08 -10.59
C ASN A 90 2.55 1.79 -10.11
N GLU A 91 3.71 1.28 -10.51
CA GLU A 91 5.01 1.77 -10.05
C GLU A 91 5.23 3.26 -10.36
N LEU A 92 4.72 3.74 -11.51
CA LEU A 92 4.86 5.14 -11.90
C LEU A 92 4.13 6.07 -10.93
N ALA A 93 2.91 5.72 -10.51
CA ALA A 93 2.14 6.50 -9.53
C ALA A 93 2.86 6.54 -8.18
N ILE A 94 3.42 5.41 -7.73
CA ILE A 94 4.17 5.33 -6.47
C ILE A 94 5.40 6.24 -6.52
N ARG A 95 6.19 6.18 -7.61
CA ARG A 95 7.40 6.99 -7.76
C ARG A 95 7.09 8.48 -7.82
N ARG A 96 6.03 8.90 -8.52
CA ARG A 96 5.60 10.31 -8.55
C ARG A 96 5.14 10.79 -7.17
N THR A 97 4.40 9.97 -6.44
CA THR A 97 3.99 10.29 -5.07
C THR A 97 5.20 10.42 -4.14
N ALA A 98 6.16 9.50 -4.23
CA ALA A 98 7.40 9.55 -3.45
C ALA A 98 8.24 10.81 -3.76
N GLU A 99 8.35 11.19 -5.04
CA GLU A 99 9.03 12.42 -5.47
C GLU A 99 8.33 13.66 -4.91
N ARG A 100 7.01 13.72 -5.08
CA ARG A 100 6.19 14.84 -4.59
C ARG A 100 6.28 15.03 -3.08
N PHE A 101 6.37 13.93 -2.34
CA PHE A 101 6.49 13.95 -0.88
C PHE A 101 7.94 14.03 -0.38
N GLY A 102 8.93 14.13 -1.28
CA GLY A 102 10.34 14.31 -0.94
C GLY A 102 10.98 13.10 -0.25
N ILE A 103 10.49 11.89 -0.53
CA ILE A 103 10.98 10.65 0.09
C ILE A 103 11.73 9.71 -0.87
N SER A 104 11.81 10.05 -2.17
CA SER A 104 12.42 9.18 -3.19
C SER A 104 13.84 8.74 -2.84
N ASP A 105 14.68 9.66 -2.35
CA ASP A 105 16.08 9.39 -2.01
C ASP A 105 16.26 8.49 -0.79
N HIS A 106 15.20 8.28 -0.03
CA HIS A 106 15.21 7.39 1.14
C HIS A 106 14.84 5.94 0.79
N LEU A 107 14.32 5.69 -0.43
CA LEU A 107 13.81 4.38 -0.82
C LEU A 107 14.91 3.48 -1.38
N ASP A 108 15.05 2.29 -0.82
CA ASP A 108 15.93 1.23 -1.33
C ASP A 108 15.17 0.31 -2.33
N PHE A 109 13.82 0.35 -2.33
CA PHE A 109 12.98 -0.50 -3.17
C PHE A 109 11.60 0.12 -3.40
N VAL A 110 11.04 -0.06 -4.60
CA VAL A 110 9.66 0.31 -4.96
C VAL A 110 9.07 -0.81 -5.80
N ALA A 111 7.86 -1.25 -5.47
CA ALA A 111 7.11 -2.20 -6.27
C ALA A 111 5.62 -1.81 -6.30
N GLY A 112 5.10 -1.67 -7.51
CA GLY A 112 3.68 -1.64 -7.81
C GLY A 112 3.18 -3.00 -8.28
N TYR A 113 1.87 -3.12 -8.52
CA TYR A 113 1.27 -4.35 -9.01
C TYR A 113 1.82 -4.78 -10.39
N ASP A 114 2.34 -3.83 -11.16
CA ASP A 114 2.92 -3.97 -12.50
C ASP A 114 4.44 -4.21 -12.52
N SER A 115 5.11 -4.24 -11.35
CA SER A 115 6.56 -4.41 -11.22
C SER A 115 7.05 -5.86 -11.36
N GLY A 116 6.15 -6.82 -11.62
CA GLY A 116 6.52 -8.23 -11.86
C GLY A 116 6.74 -9.08 -10.61
N PHE A 117 6.37 -8.57 -9.42
CA PHE A 117 6.47 -9.29 -8.14
C PHE A 117 5.15 -9.95 -7.69
N GLY A 118 4.12 -9.98 -8.54
CA GLY A 118 2.77 -10.40 -8.16
C GLY A 118 1.98 -9.28 -7.48
N THR A 119 0.84 -9.63 -6.89
CA THR A 119 -0.10 -8.68 -6.27
C THR A 119 -0.32 -9.00 -4.80
N LYS A 120 -0.73 -8.01 -4.00
CA LYS A 120 -1.14 -8.26 -2.60
C LYS A 120 -2.36 -9.19 -2.58
N PRO A 121 -2.44 -10.17 -1.70
CA PRO A 121 -1.56 -10.47 -0.56
C PRO A 121 -0.41 -11.46 -0.86
N GLU A 122 -0.01 -11.68 -2.10
CA GLU A 122 1.12 -12.55 -2.44
C GLU A 122 2.44 -12.01 -1.86
N SER A 123 3.38 -12.89 -1.53
CA SER A 123 4.64 -12.54 -0.86
C SER A 123 5.67 -11.81 -1.73
N GLY A 124 5.45 -11.77 -3.06
CA GLY A 124 6.50 -11.45 -4.01
C GLY A 124 7.14 -10.07 -3.85
N MET A 125 6.35 -9.02 -3.54
CA MET A 125 6.91 -7.67 -3.33
C MET A 125 7.82 -7.61 -2.10
N VAL A 126 7.48 -8.29 -0.99
CA VAL A 126 8.33 -8.37 0.21
C VAL A 126 9.61 -9.17 -0.10
N LEU A 127 9.49 -10.29 -0.81
CA LEU A 127 10.65 -11.08 -1.22
C LEU A 127 11.54 -10.31 -2.22
N GLY A 128 10.97 -9.50 -3.10
CA GLY A 128 11.69 -8.57 -3.98
C GLY A 128 12.49 -7.53 -3.19
N PHE A 129 11.88 -6.93 -2.17
CA PHE A 129 12.57 -6.04 -1.23
C PHE A 129 13.74 -6.75 -0.53
N CYS A 130 13.52 -7.96 -0.03
CA CYS A 130 14.57 -8.77 0.60
C CYS A 130 15.73 -9.04 -0.35
N ALA A 131 15.45 -9.43 -1.60
CA ALA A 131 16.47 -9.67 -2.62
C ALA A 131 17.27 -8.41 -2.96
N ALA A 132 16.59 -7.25 -3.07
CA ALA A 132 17.24 -5.97 -3.38
C ALA A 132 18.12 -5.45 -2.23
N THR A 133 17.75 -5.74 -0.98
CA THR A 133 18.43 -5.19 0.20
C THR A 133 19.37 -6.17 0.89
N GLY A 134 19.32 -7.45 0.53
CA GLY A 134 20.10 -8.52 1.16
C GLY A 134 19.58 -8.94 2.53
N LEU A 135 18.33 -8.61 2.88
CA LEU A 135 17.71 -8.94 4.16
C LEU A 135 16.97 -10.29 4.09
N ASP A 136 16.94 -11.01 5.22
CA ASP A 136 16.04 -12.15 5.42
C ASP A 136 14.63 -11.60 5.72
N PRO A 137 13.54 -12.22 5.23
CA PRO A 137 12.18 -11.79 5.54
C PRO A 137 11.91 -11.58 7.03
N ARG A 138 12.48 -12.38 7.90
CA ARG A 138 12.36 -12.23 9.36
C ARG A 138 12.96 -10.93 9.93
N GLN A 139 13.78 -10.23 9.14
CA GLN A 139 14.32 -8.90 9.47
C GLN A 139 13.47 -7.76 8.94
N VAL A 140 12.37 -8.07 8.26
CA VAL A 140 11.47 -7.09 7.64
C VAL A 140 10.25 -6.85 8.52
N ALA A 141 9.88 -5.58 8.68
CA ALA A 141 8.59 -5.18 9.21
C ALA A 141 7.67 -4.77 8.04
N MET A 142 6.53 -5.44 7.89
CA MET A 142 5.48 -5.02 6.99
C MET A 142 4.56 -4.03 7.71
N VAL A 143 4.39 -2.84 7.14
CA VAL A 143 3.51 -1.78 7.67
C VAL A 143 2.42 -1.51 6.65
N GLY A 144 1.17 -1.53 7.08
CA GLY A 144 0.04 -1.29 6.17
C GLY A 144 -1.26 -1.01 6.89
N ASP A 145 -2.20 -0.43 6.16
CA ASP A 145 -3.54 -0.06 6.67
C ASP A 145 -4.63 -1.07 6.26
N ASN A 146 -4.24 -2.13 5.54
CA ASN A 146 -5.18 -3.12 5.02
C ASN A 146 -4.71 -4.55 5.32
N ASN A 147 -5.66 -5.48 5.40
CA ASN A 147 -5.36 -6.90 5.59
C ASN A 147 -4.53 -7.51 4.47
N HIS A 148 -4.63 -7.01 3.24
CA HIS A 148 -3.80 -7.47 2.12
C HIS A 148 -2.32 -7.17 2.36
N ASP A 149 -2.00 -6.03 2.99
CA ASP A 149 -0.62 -5.67 3.38
C ASP A 149 -0.07 -6.65 4.42
N LEU A 150 -0.81 -6.81 5.51
CA LEU A 150 -0.38 -7.64 6.63
C LEU A 150 -0.23 -9.10 6.23
N ARG A 151 -1.17 -9.62 5.42
CA ARG A 151 -1.10 -10.98 4.86
C ARG A 151 0.04 -11.14 3.87
N MET A 152 0.39 -10.11 3.09
CA MET A 152 1.59 -10.13 2.25
C MET A 152 2.85 -10.31 3.11
N GLY A 153 2.94 -9.59 4.23
CA GLY A 153 4.01 -9.78 5.22
C GLY A 153 4.02 -11.19 5.82
N GLU A 154 2.85 -11.70 6.22
CA GLU A 154 2.69 -13.07 6.75
C GLU A 154 3.13 -14.12 5.73
N ASN A 155 2.65 -14.03 4.49
CA ASN A 155 2.97 -14.96 3.41
C ASN A 155 4.45 -14.94 3.03
N ALA A 156 5.14 -13.82 3.24
CA ALA A 156 6.59 -13.70 3.03
C ALA A 156 7.42 -14.17 4.22
N GLY A 157 6.82 -14.40 5.37
CA GLY A 157 7.52 -14.70 6.62
C GLY A 157 8.19 -13.47 7.25
N ALA A 158 7.61 -12.27 7.06
CA ALA A 158 8.07 -11.05 7.70
C ALA A 158 8.10 -11.18 9.23
N GLY A 159 9.16 -10.67 9.84
CA GLY A 159 9.36 -10.78 11.29
C GLY A 159 8.38 -9.95 12.10
N LEU A 160 7.77 -8.93 11.49
CA LEU A 160 6.83 -8.04 12.17
C LEU A 160 5.75 -7.55 11.19
N ARG A 161 4.52 -7.45 11.65
CA ARG A 161 3.37 -6.89 10.91
C ARG A 161 2.72 -5.80 11.74
N ILE A 162 2.72 -4.58 11.20
CA ILE A 162 2.27 -3.39 11.89
C ILE A 162 1.08 -2.81 11.13
N GLY A 163 -0.09 -2.83 11.74
CA GLY A 163 -1.26 -2.14 11.24
C GLY A 163 -1.20 -0.64 11.55
N VAL A 164 -1.61 0.22 10.62
CA VAL A 164 -1.79 1.67 10.83
C VAL A 164 -3.21 2.08 10.52
N LEU A 165 -3.80 2.97 11.35
CA LEU A 165 -5.21 3.37 11.25
C LEU A 165 -5.43 4.62 10.38
N THR A 166 -4.44 5.02 9.60
CA THR A 166 -4.52 6.19 8.71
C THR A 166 -5.18 5.93 7.36
N GLY A 167 -5.58 4.69 7.10
CA GLY A 167 -6.23 4.28 5.86
C GLY A 167 -7.63 3.69 6.06
N THR A 168 -7.94 2.62 5.30
CA THR A 168 -9.30 2.04 5.24
C THR A 168 -9.56 1.00 6.33
N GLY A 169 -8.53 0.42 6.94
CA GLY A 169 -8.66 -0.57 8.02
C GLY A 169 -9.01 0.05 9.36
N SER A 170 -9.70 -0.72 10.19
CA SER A 170 -9.95 -0.40 11.60
C SER A 170 -9.10 -1.28 12.52
N ARG A 171 -8.97 -0.88 13.78
CA ARG A 171 -8.26 -1.69 14.78
C ARG A 171 -8.81 -3.12 14.85
N ASP A 172 -10.13 -3.27 14.81
CA ASP A 172 -10.78 -4.59 14.88
C ASP A 172 -10.50 -5.45 13.65
N THR A 173 -10.48 -4.82 12.44
CA THR A 173 -10.21 -5.56 11.19
C THR A 173 -8.74 -5.95 11.05
N LEU A 174 -7.80 -5.15 11.54
CA LEU A 174 -6.36 -5.41 11.44
C LEU A 174 -5.83 -6.31 12.56
N ALA A 175 -6.50 -6.36 13.72
CA ALA A 175 -6.03 -7.06 14.92
C ALA A 175 -5.74 -8.55 14.71
N ALA A 176 -6.41 -9.21 13.76
CA ALA A 176 -6.22 -10.64 13.49
C ALA A 176 -4.90 -10.94 12.74
N ALA A 177 -4.33 -9.96 12.03
CA ALA A 177 -3.16 -10.13 11.19
C ALA A 177 -1.96 -9.29 11.64
N ALA A 178 -2.17 -8.26 12.47
CA ALA A 178 -1.14 -7.37 12.99
C ALA A 178 -0.55 -7.87 14.31
N ASP A 179 0.76 -7.74 14.46
CA ASP A 179 1.43 -7.91 15.76
C ASP A 179 1.27 -6.64 16.62
N PHE A 180 1.23 -5.48 15.97
CA PHE A 180 0.95 -4.16 16.58
C PHE A 180 0.01 -3.36 15.70
N CYS A 181 -0.74 -2.44 16.34
CA CYS A 181 -1.62 -1.53 15.62
C CYS A 181 -1.40 -0.10 16.14
N LEU A 182 -0.92 0.79 15.27
CA LEU A 182 -0.62 2.19 15.56
C LEU A 182 -1.74 3.09 15.01
N ASP A 183 -2.03 4.16 15.72
CA ASP A 183 -3.04 5.13 15.25
C ASP A 183 -2.54 5.92 14.03
N ASP A 184 -1.20 6.14 13.93
CA ASP A 184 -0.55 6.86 12.85
C ASP A 184 0.82 6.23 12.54
N VAL A 185 1.23 6.28 11.28
CA VAL A 185 2.56 5.86 10.84
C VAL A 185 3.69 6.68 11.47
N ALA A 186 3.43 7.93 11.88
CA ALA A 186 4.39 8.77 12.60
C ALA A 186 4.84 8.14 13.93
N ALA A 187 4.01 7.32 14.55
CA ALA A 187 4.38 6.60 15.77
C ALA A 187 5.40 5.47 15.55
N LEU A 188 5.64 5.07 14.28
CA LEU A 188 6.51 3.94 13.93
C LEU A 188 7.94 4.12 14.45
N ALA A 189 8.53 5.31 14.28
CA ALA A 189 9.90 5.55 14.73
C ALA A 189 10.04 5.44 16.25
N ALA A 190 9.04 5.91 17.01
CA ALA A 190 9.02 5.79 18.47
C ALA A 190 8.88 4.33 18.90
N MET A 191 7.92 3.60 18.33
CA MET A 191 7.71 2.18 18.60
C MET A 191 8.96 1.35 18.32
N LEU A 192 9.61 1.58 17.17
CA LEU A 192 10.84 0.86 16.81
C LEU A 192 12.00 1.13 17.77
N ARG A 193 12.06 2.29 18.43
CA ARG A 193 13.06 2.55 19.47
C ARG A 193 12.88 1.66 20.69
N GLU A 194 11.66 1.28 21.01
CA GLU A 194 11.34 0.44 22.16
C GLU A 194 11.61 -1.04 21.92
N ILE A 195 11.33 -1.53 20.71
CA ILE A 195 11.40 -2.97 20.39
C ILE A 195 12.68 -3.40 19.67
N VAL A 196 13.38 -2.46 19.00
CA VAL A 196 14.65 -2.69 18.32
C VAL A 196 15.69 -1.72 18.89
N PRO A 197 16.39 -2.07 19.97
CA PRO A 197 17.47 -1.25 20.51
C PRO A 197 18.56 -1.03 19.45
N ALA A 198 19.23 0.12 19.53
CA ALA A 198 20.30 0.52 18.62
C ALA A 198 21.54 -0.40 18.71
#